data_7d97c8862215c2a3a203341dfa8e1085
#
_entry.id   7d97c8862215c2a3a203341dfa8e1085
#
_cell.length_a   1.000
_cell.length_b   1.000
_cell.length_c   1.000
_cell.angle_alpha   90.00
_cell.angle_beta   90.00
_cell.angle_gamma   90.00
#
_symmetry.space_group_name_H-M   'P 1'
#
loop_
_entity.id
_entity.type
_entity.pdbx_description
1 polymer ?
#
loop_
_entity_poly.entity_id
_entity_poly.type
_entity_poly.pdbx_seq_one_letter_code
_entity_poly.pdbx_strand_id
1 'polypeptide(L)'
;MIYLQDNPLLREPLRAEHVKSRLLGHWGASPGLSFMYVHLNRIIRSHGQEAIFLAGPGHGAPGVLAPVYLEGTYSEIYPDKSEDEEGMRRFFKQFSFPGGIGSHCTPETPGSIHEGGELGYSISHAFGAAFDNPDLLVAVAVGDGEAETGPLATAWHSGKFLSPVRDG
;
A
#
# COMPACT_ATOMS: atom_id res chain seq x y z
N MET A 1 1.74 5.01 -12.87
CA MET A 1 3.21 4.99 -13.04
C MET A 1 3.63 4.50 -14.42
N ILE A 2 3.20 3.35 -14.86
CA ILE A 2 3.59 2.73 -16.15
C ILE A 2 2.87 3.30 -17.38
N TYR A 3 1.99 4.26 -17.20
CA TYR A 3 1.09 4.75 -18.26
C TYR A 3 1.46 6.12 -18.79
N LEU A 4 2.30 6.86 -18.10
CA LEU A 4 2.57 8.26 -18.38
C LEU A 4 4.04 8.49 -18.78
N GLN A 5 4.53 7.74 -19.77
CA GLN A 5 5.93 7.81 -20.19
C GLN A 5 6.34 9.21 -20.63
N ASP A 6 5.49 9.89 -21.38
CA ASP A 6 5.80 11.20 -21.97
C ASP A 6 5.16 12.38 -21.22
N ASN A 7 4.23 12.10 -20.30
CA ASN A 7 3.53 13.12 -19.51
C ASN A 7 3.43 12.72 -18.02
N PRO A 8 4.55 12.38 -17.36
CA PRO A 8 4.52 11.83 -16.00
C PRO A 8 4.04 12.84 -14.95
N LEU A 9 4.16 14.13 -15.24
CA LEU A 9 3.73 15.20 -14.32
C LEU A 9 2.38 15.81 -14.68
N LEU A 10 1.65 15.22 -15.64
CA LEU A 10 0.36 15.72 -16.13
C LEU A 10 0.40 17.22 -16.50
N ARG A 11 1.49 17.65 -17.14
CA ARG A 11 1.67 19.05 -17.59
C ARG A 11 0.71 19.44 -18.72
N GLU A 12 0.13 18.45 -19.38
CA GLU A 12 -0.90 18.60 -20.39
C GLU A 12 -2.04 17.60 -20.12
N PRO A 13 -3.23 17.81 -20.67
CA PRO A 13 -4.34 16.86 -20.54
C PRO A 13 -3.95 15.45 -21.00
N LEU A 14 -4.42 14.43 -20.27
CA LEU A 14 -4.14 13.04 -20.58
C LEU A 14 -4.72 12.66 -21.94
N ARG A 15 -3.89 12.06 -22.80
CA ARG A 15 -4.26 11.56 -24.12
C ARG A 15 -3.93 10.08 -24.26
N ALA A 16 -4.54 9.41 -25.24
CA ALA A 16 -4.34 7.97 -25.45
C ALA A 16 -2.87 7.59 -25.71
N GLU A 17 -2.11 8.46 -26.38
CA GLU A 17 -0.68 8.27 -26.65
C GLU A 17 0.21 8.28 -25.41
N HIS A 18 -0.25 8.90 -24.32
CA HIS A 18 0.45 8.86 -23.04
C HIS A 18 0.34 7.51 -22.33
N VAL A 19 -0.58 6.66 -22.80
CA VAL A 19 -0.83 5.35 -22.22
C VAL A 19 -0.04 4.32 -23.01
N LYS A 20 0.76 3.50 -22.32
CA LYS A 20 1.55 2.47 -23.00
C LYS A 20 0.66 1.51 -23.78
N SER A 21 1.16 1.00 -24.90
CA SER A 21 0.42 0.13 -25.81
C SER A 21 -0.04 -1.19 -25.19
N ARG A 22 0.74 -1.73 -24.25
CA ARG A 22 0.42 -2.95 -23.50
C ARG A 22 0.05 -2.60 -22.07
N LEU A 23 -1.23 -2.62 -21.78
CA LEU A 23 -1.75 -2.38 -20.43
C LEU A 23 -1.64 -3.66 -19.60
N LEU A 24 -0.75 -3.62 -18.63
CA LEU A 24 -0.65 -4.64 -17.60
C LEU A 24 -0.84 -3.97 -16.25
N GLY A 25 -1.61 -4.60 -15.37
CA GLY A 25 -1.80 -4.10 -14.02
C GLY A 25 -3.22 -4.33 -13.51
N HIS A 26 -3.42 -3.99 -12.26
CA HIS A 26 -4.63 -4.24 -11.51
C HIS A 26 -5.34 -2.91 -11.24
N TRP A 27 -6.18 -2.52 -12.17
CA TRP A 27 -6.85 -1.22 -12.21
C TRP A 27 -7.84 -0.98 -11.07
N GLY A 28 -8.49 -2.04 -10.61
CA GLY A 28 -9.47 -1.95 -9.53
C GLY A 28 -8.83 -1.83 -8.15
N ALA A 29 -7.76 -2.57 -7.92
CA ALA A 29 -7.09 -2.60 -6.61
C ALA A 29 -6.43 -1.25 -6.26
N SER A 30 -5.70 -0.63 -7.20
CA SER A 30 -4.96 0.61 -6.92
C SER A 30 -5.87 1.78 -6.53
N PRO A 31 -6.96 2.10 -7.25
CA PRO A 31 -7.88 3.15 -6.81
C PRO A 31 -8.54 2.87 -5.45
N GLY A 32 -8.92 1.62 -5.20
CA GLY A 32 -9.52 1.21 -3.94
C GLY A 32 -8.56 1.40 -2.76
N LEU A 33 -7.32 0.95 -2.89
CA LEU A 33 -6.29 1.13 -1.86
C LEU A 33 -5.96 2.60 -1.61
N SER A 34 -5.82 3.41 -2.67
CA SER A 34 -5.60 4.85 -2.51
C SER A 34 -6.77 5.54 -1.81
N PHE A 35 -8.00 5.15 -2.11
CA PHE A 35 -9.19 5.67 -1.45
C PHE A 35 -9.18 5.34 0.06
N MET A 36 -8.93 4.08 0.41
CA MET A 36 -8.82 3.66 1.81
C MET A 36 -7.70 4.41 2.53
N TYR A 37 -6.54 4.51 1.92
CA TYR A 37 -5.38 5.21 2.46
C TYR A 37 -5.68 6.68 2.80
N VAL A 38 -6.28 7.42 1.88
CA VAL A 38 -6.64 8.83 2.08
C VAL A 38 -7.66 9.00 3.21
N HIS A 39 -8.66 8.12 3.28
CA HIS A 39 -9.66 8.18 4.34
C HIS A 39 -9.09 7.79 5.70
N LEU A 40 -8.20 6.80 5.75
CA LEU A 40 -7.49 6.43 6.96
C LEU A 40 -6.63 7.61 7.47
N ASN A 41 -5.88 8.27 6.58
CA ASN A 41 -5.10 9.46 6.94
C ASN A 41 -5.96 10.59 7.50
N ARG A 42 -7.19 10.75 7.04
CA ARG A 42 -8.13 11.73 7.63
C ARG A 42 -8.45 11.37 9.07
N ILE A 43 -8.69 10.10 9.38
CA ILE A 43 -8.97 9.62 10.74
C ILE A 43 -7.74 9.82 11.61
N ILE A 44 -6.57 9.39 11.17
CA ILE A 44 -5.29 9.54 11.87
C ILE A 44 -5.09 11.00 12.27
N ARG A 45 -5.19 11.91 11.31
CA ARG A 45 -4.96 13.35 11.54
C ARG A 45 -6.01 14.01 12.42
N SER A 46 -7.27 13.60 12.29
CA SER A 46 -8.35 14.22 13.06
C SER A 46 -8.38 13.79 14.52
N HIS A 47 -7.87 12.61 14.83
CA HIS A 47 -7.88 12.03 16.18
C HIS A 47 -6.50 11.92 16.81
N GLY A 48 -5.43 12.22 16.07
CA GLY A 48 -4.06 11.99 16.55
C GLY A 48 -3.76 10.50 16.78
N GLN A 49 -4.40 9.65 15.98
CA GLN A 49 -4.33 8.19 16.15
C GLN A 49 -3.06 7.64 15.52
N GLU A 50 -2.33 6.81 16.26
CA GLU A 50 -1.29 5.94 15.67
C GLU A 50 -1.95 4.81 14.88
N ALA A 51 -1.42 4.51 13.69
CA ALA A 51 -2.02 3.51 12.82
C ALA A 51 -1.00 2.82 11.93
N ILE A 52 -1.34 1.58 11.55
CA ILE A 52 -0.65 0.81 10.51
C ILE A 52 -1.69 0.42 9.45
N PHE A 53 -1.32 0.52 8.19
CA PHE A 53 -2.15 0.09 7.07
C PHE A 53 -1.48 -1.05 6.30
N LEU A 54 -2.14 -2.21 6.23
CA LEU A 54 -1.69 -3.38 5.49
C LEU A 54 -2.50 -3.53 4.19
N ALA A 55 -1.79 -3.67 3.08
CA ALA A 55 -2.39 -3.93 1.77
C ALA A 55 -2.27 -5.41 1.42
N GLY A 56 -3.27 -6.21 1.76
CA GLY A 56 -3.34 -7.62 1.41
C GLY A 56 -3.30 -7.87 -0.11
N PRO A 57 -4.07 -7.13 -0.95
CA PRO A 57 -3.92 -7.20 -2.39
C PRO A 57 -2.63 -6.47 -2.84
N GLY A 58 -1.49 -7.08 -2.59
CA GLY A 58 -0.16 -6.49 -2.80
C GLY A 58 0.11 -6.02 -4.22
N HIS A 59 -0.54 -6.63 -5.22
CA HIS A 59 -0.51 -6.17 -6.61
C HIS A 59 -1.06 -4.76 -6.81
N GLY A 60 -1.79 -4.23 -5.84
CA GLY A 60 -2.22 -2.84 -5.77
C GLY A 60 -1.13 -1.88 -5.24
N ALA A 61 0.13 -2.32 -5.13
CA ALA A 61 1.24 -1.50 -4.64
C ALA A 61 1.29 -0.07 -5.16
N PRO A 62 1.02 0.23 -6.44
CA PRO A 62 0.96 1.62 -6.90
C PRO A 62 -0.03 2.48 -6.13
N GLY A 63 -1.13 1.90 -5.64
CA GLY A 63 -2.15 2.58 -4.85
C GLY A 63 -1.72 2.92 -3.42
N VAL A 64 -0.65 2.33 -2.92
CA VAL A 64 -0.01 2.64 -1.62
C VAL A 64 1.25 3.47 -1.82
N LEU A 65 2.11 3.08 -2.75
CA LEU A 65 3.36 3.79 -3.05
C LEU A 65 3.14 5.25 -3.45
N ALA A 66 2.12 5.52 -4.27
CA ALA A 66 1.83 6.88 -4.71
C ALA A 66 1.44 7.80 -3.54
N PRO A 67 0.49 7.44 -2.66
CA PRO A 67 0.21 8.22 -1.46
C PRO A 67 1.41 8.43 -0.54
N VAL A 68 2.18 7.38 -0.25
CA VAL A 68 3.39 7.47 0.59
C VAL A 68 4.44 8.41 -0.02
N TYR A 69 4.58 8.43 -1.33
CA TYR A 69 5.44 9.39 -2.03
C TYR A 69 4.88 10.82 -1.93
N LEU A 70 3.59 10.99 -2.19
CA LEU A 70 2.95 12.32 -2.21
C LEU A 70 2.86 12.99 -0.82
N GLU A 71 2.93 12.22 0.25
CA GLU A 71 2.98 12.77 1.61
C GLU A 71 4.40 13.07 2.11
N GLY A 72 5.43 12.75 1.30
CA GLY A 72 6.82 13.00 1.61
C GLY A 72 7.55 11.86 2.32
N THR A 73 6.84 10.95 2.97
CA THR A 73 7.45 9.85 3.76
C THR A 73 8.42 9.00 2.93
N TYR A 74 8.08 8.74 1.67
CA TYR A 74 8.97 7.98 0.80
C TYR A 74 10.32 8.65 0.61
N SER A 75 10.33 9.97 0.39
CA SER A 75 11.54 10.76 0.16
C SER A 75 12.37 10.95 1.44
N GLU A 76 11.75 10.88 2.61
CA GLU A 76 12.47 10.90 3.89
C GLU A 76 13.35 9.65 4.06
N ILE A 77 12.83 8.49 3.65
CA ILE A 77 13.56 7.20 3.76
C ILE A 77 14.51 7.00 2.58
N TYR A 78 14.11 7.43 1.39
CA TYR A 78 14.87 7.31 0.15
C TYR A 78 15.10 8.69 -0.48
N PRO A 79 16.09 9.48 0.01
CA PRO A 79 16.29 10.87 -0.43
C PRO A 79 16.59 11.06 -1.92
N ASP A 80 17.09 10.03 -2.58
CA ASP A 80 17.30 10.03 -4.03
C ASP A 80 16.00 9.96 -4.84
N LYS A 81 14.86 9.74 -4.21
CA LYS A 81 13.51 9.82 -4.77
C LYS A 81 12.80 11.08 -4.24
N SER A 82 13.46 12.23 -4.37
CA SER A 82 12.93 13.52 -3.95
C SER A 82 11.60 13.88 -4.63
N GLU A 83 10.83 14.78 -4.00
CA GLU A 83 9.54 15.24 -4.53
C GLU A 83 9.71 16.31 -5.63
N ASP A 84 10.55 16.00 -6.62
CA ASP A 84 10.79 16.77 -7.82
C ASP A 84 10.74 15.90 -9.07
N GLU A 85 10.94 16.48 -10.23
CA GLU A 85 10.84 15.75 -11.50
C GLU A 85 11.86 14.59 -11.59
N GLU A 86 13.08 14.82 -11.16
CA GLU A 86 14.14 13.82 -11.23
C GLU A 86 13.92 12.70 -10.20
N GLY A 87 13.55 13.04 -8.98
CA GLY A 87 13.18 12.06 -7.94
C GLY A 87 11.99 11.21 -8.35
N MET A 88 10.97 11.83 -8.95
CA MET A 88 9.80 11.11 -9.48
C MET A 88 10.18 10.19 -10.64
N ARG A 89 11.08 10.58 -11.53
CA ARG A 89 11.62 9.70 -12.59
C ARG A 89 12.31 8.47 -12.00
N ARG A 90 13.13 8.66 -10.97
CA ARG A 90 13.80 7.57 -10.26
C ARG A 90 12.80 6.67 -9.54
N PHE A 91 11.79 7.27 -8.89
CA PHE A 91 10.71 6.57 -8.24
C PHE A 91 9.93 5.67 -9.22
N PHE A 92 9.60 6.16 -10.40
CA PHE A 92 8.94 5.36 -11.43
C PHE A 92 9.84 4.27 -12.01
N LYS A 93 11.11 4.59 -12.24
CA LYS A 93 12.08 3.67 -12.83
C LYS A 93 12.34 2.44 -11.98
N GLN A 94 12.38 2.60 -10.66
CA GLN A 94 12.67 1.49 -9.75
C GLN A 94 11.55 0.44 -9.66
N PHE A 95 10.31 0.81 -10.02
CA PHE A 95 9.15 -0.08 -9.88
C PHE A 95 9.23 -1.27 -10.81
N SER A 96 9.24 -2.47 -10.24
CA SER A 96 9.35 -3.74 -10.97
C SER A 96 10.59 -3.81 -11.88
N PHE A 97 11.70 -3.24 -11.42
CA PHE A 97 12.97 -3.19 -12.16
C PHE A 97 14.08 -3.82 -11.32
N PRO A 98 15.04 -4.53 -11.94
CA PRO A 98 16.16 -5.14 -11.22
C PRO A 98 16.96 -4.12 -10.39
N GLY A 99 17.15 -4.42 -9.11
CA GLY A 99 17.80 -3.52 -8.17
C GLY A 99 16.88 -2.39 -7.62
N GLY A 100 15.63 -2.36 -8.05
CA GLY A 100 14.62 -1.47 -7.53
C GLY A 100 13.70 -2.17 -6.52
N ILE A 101 12.42 -1.82 -6.55
CA ILE A 101 11.39 -2.45 -5.72
C ILE A 101 10.54 -3.42 -6.53
N GLY A 102 9.90 -4.37 -5.85
CA GLY A 102 8.95 -5.29 -6.47
C GLY A 102 7.66 -4.61 -6.96
N SER A 103 6.87 -5.35 -7.70
CA SER A 103 5.55 -4.89 -8.20
C SER A 103 4.43 -4.97 -7.15
N HIS A 104 4.69 -5.57 -6.01
CA HIS A 104 3.76 -5.75 -4.90
C HIS A 104 4.20 -4.93 -3.68
N CYS A 105 3.28 -4.67 -2.76
CA CYS A 105 3.64 -4.07 -1.48
C CYS A 105 4.59 -5.00 -0.72
N THR A 106 5.70 -4.45 -0.28
CA THR A 106 6.73 -5.16 0.47
C THR A 106 7.24 -4.29 1.61
N PRO A 107 8.00 -4.84 2.58
CA PRO A 107 8.56 -4.05 3.67
C PRO A 107 9.51 -2.92 3.25
N GLU A 108 10.01 -2.91 2.02
CA GLU A 108 10.75 -1.79 1.45
C GLU A 108 9.87 -0.56 1.20
N THR A 109 8.55 -0.73 1.14
CA THR A 109 7.63 0.41 1.12
C THR A 109 7.56 0.99 2.54
N PRO A 110 7.93 2.27 2.75
CA PRO A 110 7.91 2.88 4.07
C PRO A 110 6.57 2.68 4.78
N GLY A 111 6.62 2.20 6.02
CA GLY A 111 5.44 1.91 6.83
C GLY A 111 4.76 0.56 6.55
N SER A 112 5.20 -0.20 5.56
CA SER A 112 4.68 -1.54 5.30
C SER A 112 5.40 -2.59 6.15
N ILE A 113 4.63 -3.48 6.75
CA ILE A 113 5.13 -4.65 7.50
C ILE A 113 4.74 -5.97 6.82
N HIS A 114 4.09 -5.90 5.66
CA HIS A 114 3.48 -7.02 4.99
C HIS A 114 4.05 -7.20 3.57
N GLU A 115 4.34 -8.45 3.23
CA GLU A 115 4.69 -8.85 1.86
C GLU A 115 3.41 -9.29 1.14
N GLY A 116 2.90 -8.44 0.25
CA GLY A 116 1.60 -8.62 -0.40
C GLY A 116 1.58 -9.61 -1.56
N GLY A 117 2.70 -10.24 -1.90
CA GLY A 117 2.78 -11.30 -2.89
C GLY A 117 2.32 -12.66 -2.36
N GLU A 118 2.36 -12.85 -1.04
CA GLU A 118 1.92 -14.07 -0.37
C GLU A 118 0.49 -13.90 0.15
N LEU A 119 -0.48 -14.43 -0.59
CA LEU A 119 -1.89 -14.30 -0.25
C LEU A 119 -2.27 -15.15 0.96
N GLY A 120 -3.06 -14.55 1.87
CA GLY A 120 -3.63 -15.23 3.04
C GLY A 120 -3.02 -14.83 4.37
N TYR A 121 -1.96 -14.01 4.40
CA TYR A 121 -1.23 -13.67 5.63
C TYR A 121 -1.51 -12.27 6.17
N SER A 122 -2.20 -11.41 5.44
CA SER A 122 -2.42 -10.01 5.84
C SER A 122 -3.12 -9.88 7.20
N ILE A 123 -4.16 -10.67 7.44
CA ILE A 123 -4.88 -10.66 8.74
C ILE A 123 -3.98 -11.17 9.87
N SER A 124 -3.17 -12.19 9.64
CA SER A 124 -2.23 -12.68 10.67
C SER A 124 -1.23 -11.59 11.07
N HIS A 125 -0.70 -10.86 10.09
CA HIS A 125 0.19 -9.73 10.35
C HIS A 125 -0.53 -8.60 11.08
N ALA A 126 -1.78 -8.30 10.70
CA ALA A 126 -2.58 -7.29 11.38
C ALA A 126 -2.83 -7.64 12.85
N PHE A 127 -3.24 -8.86 13.15
CA PHE A 127 -3.39 -9.32 14.53
C PHE A 127 -2.07 -9.29 15.29
N GLY A 128 -0.98 -9.74 14.65
CA GLY A 128 0.36 -9.69 15.27
C GLY A 128 0.77 -8.26 15.65
N ALA A 129 0.48 -7.28 14.81
CA ALA A 129 0.75 -5.88 15.12
C ALA A 129 -0.13 -5.33 16.24
N ALA A 130 -1.37 -5.82 16.35
CA ALA A 130 -2.35 -5.31 17.29
C ALA A 130 -2.21 -5.90 18.71
N PHE A 131 -1.77 -7.16 18.86
CA PHE A 131 -1.88 -7.92 20.12
C PHE A 131 -1.28 -7.23 21.34
N ASP A 132 -0.13 -6.60 21.24
CA ASP A 132 0.52 -5.92 22.35
C ASP A 132 0.42 -4.39 22.27
N ASN A 133 -0.42 -3.88 21.39
CA ASN A 133 -0.55 -2.45 21.10
C ASN A 133 -2.03 -2.02 21.12
N PRO A 134 -2.66 -1.92 22.29
CA PRO A 134 -4.11 -1.66 22.41
C PRO A 134 -4.54 -0.29 21.87
N ASP A 135 -3.60 0.66 21.79
CA ASP A 135 -3.87 2.01 21.29
C ASP A 135 -3.57 2.17 19.79
N LEU A 136 -3.05 1.13 19.14
CA LEU A 136 -2.69 1.13 17.73
C LEU A 136 -3.90 0.73 16.87
N LEU A 137 -4.29 1.59 15.95
CA LEU A 137 -5.25 1.24 14.92
C LEU A 137 -4.56 0.44 13.81
N VAL A 138 -4.92 -0.82 13.65
CA VAL A 138 -4.39 -1.65 12.56
C VAL A 138 -5.49 -1.87 11.53
N ALA A 139 -5.35 -1.21 10.39
CA ALA A 139 -6.27 -1.35 9.26
C ALA A 139 -5.67 -2.30 8.22
N VAL A 140 -6.46 -3.24 7.73
CA VAL A 140 -6.04 -4.18 6.70
C VAL A 140 -7.05 -4.25 5.55
N ALA A 141 -6.56 -4.09 4.33
CA ALA A 141 -7.34 -4.42 3.15
C ALA A 141 -7.12 -5.88 2.80
N VAL A 142 -8.19 -6.66 2.75
CA VAL A 142 -8.15 -8.07 2.34
C VAL A 142 -8.56 -8.16 0.88
N GLY A 143 -7.74 -8.82 0.05
CA GLY A 143 -8.08 -9.09 -1.33
C GLY A 143 -9.12 -10.21 -1.44
N ASP A 144 -9.91 -10.20 -2.52
CA ASP A 144 -10.92 -11.22 -2.80
C ASP A 144 -10.30 -12.61 -2.94
N GLY A 145 -9.25 -12.75 -3.75
CA GLY A 145 -8.52 -14.02 -3.89
C GLY A 145 -7.83 -14.46 -2.61
N GLU A 146 -7.30 -13.51 -1.83
CA GLU A 146 -6.73 -13.79 -0.51
C GLU A 146 -7.79 -14.31 0.47
N ALA A 147 -9.00 -13.76 0.42
CA ALA A 147 -10.10 -14.14 1.32
C ALA A 147 -10.49 -15.63 1.19
N GLU A 148 -10.24 -16.23 0.03
CA GLU A 148 -10.54 -17.63 -0.24
C GLU A 148 -9.42 -18.59 0.21
N THR A 149 -8.31 -18.07 0.72
CA THR A 149 -7.18 -18.92 1.14
C THR A 149 -7.40 -19.55 2.52
N GLY A 150 -6.84 -20.75 2.71
CA GLY A 150 -6.84 -21.43 4.00
C GLY A 150 -6.17 -20.64 5.11
N PRO A 151 -4.97 -20.06 4.89
CA PRO A 151 -4.31 -19.21 5.89
C PRO A 151 -5.15 -18.05 6.39
N LEU A 152 -5.84 -17.33 5.48
CA LEU A 152 -6.70 -16.22 5.89
C LEU A 152 -7.94 -16.70 6.67
N ALA A 153 -8.59 -17.75 6.20
CA ALA A 153 -9.72 -18.34 6.90
C ALA A 153 -9.34 -18.77 8.33
N THR A 154 -8.15 -19.32 8.50
CA THR A 154 -7.62 -19.69 9.81
C THR A 154 -7.30 -18.47 10.67
N ALA A 155 -6.75 -17.41 10.07
CA ALA A 155 -6.37 -16.19 10.76
C ALA A 155 -7.56 -15.47 11.44
N TRP A 156 -8.77 -15.61 10.90
CA TRP A 156 -9.99 -15.08 11.54
C TRP A 156 -10.21 -15.60 12.97
N HIS A 157 -9.73 -16.78 13.28
CA HIS A 157 -9.81 -17.34 14.63
C HIS A 157 -8.95 -16.58 15.65
N SER A 158 -8.03 -15.73 15.20
CA SER A 158 -7.20 -14.92 16.09
C SER A 158 -8.02 -13.94 16.93
N GLY A 159 -9.20 -13.56 16.48
CA GLY A 159 -10.13 -12.72 17.24
C GLY A 159 -10.47 -13.27 18.63
N LYS A 160 -10.38 -14.58 18.86
CA LYS A 160 -10.60 -15.19 20.19
C LYS A 160 -9.50 -14.88 21.21
N PHE A 161 -8.36 -14.40 20.76
CA PHE A 161 -7.25 -14.00 21.63
C PHE A 161 -7.33 -12.51 22.02
N LEU A 162 -8.21 -11.77 21.38
CA LEU A 162 -8.45 -10.36 21.69
C LEU A 162 -9.37 -10.24 22.90
N SER A 163 -9.09 -9.27 23.75
CA SER A 163 -9.98 -8.90 24.85
C SER A 163 -11.07 -7.96 24.34
N PRO A 164 -12.36 -8.32 24.44
CA PRO A 164 -13.44 -7.42 23.99
C PRO A 164 -13.58 -6.15 24.86
N VAL A 165 -12.79 -6.06 25.94
CA VAL A 165 -12.78 -4.90 26.85
C VAL A 165 -11.61 -3.96 26.54
N ARG A 166 -10.48 -4.50 26.07
CA ARG A 166 -9.25 -3.73 25.85
C ARG A 166 -8.90 -3.55 24.37
N ASP A 167 -9.27 -4.50 23.54
CA ASP A 167 -8.75 -4.63 22.17
C ASP A 167 -9.88 -4.61 21.13
N GLY A 168 -11.13 -4.40 21.53
CA GLY A 168 -12.31 -4.48 20.69
C GLY A 168 -12.81 -3.16 20.11
#